data_d099de07e1a51ef8cc4ed7106c68a8cf
#
_entry.id   d099de07e1a51ef8cc4ed7106c68a8cf
#
_cell.length_a   1.000
_cell.length_b   1.000
_cell.length_c   1.000
_cell.angle_alpha   90.00
_cell.angle_beta   90.00
_cell.angle_gamma   90.00
#
_symmetry.space_group_name_H-M   'P 1'
#
loop_
_entity.id
_entity.type
_entity.pdbx_description
1 polymer ?
#
loop_
_entity_poly.entity_id
_entity_poly.type
_entity_poly.pdbx_seq_one_letter_code
_entity_poly.pdbx_strand_id
1 'polypeptide(L)'
;MAEDKNTSQVNMKIPGMKGGPRNRGAAVEKPVNGKETFMRLMQYFAKEIPVIIALFIAVVVMVVCSVYAPKLQSQAIDYISLRKFNNLNHILIFMLVVYIIYSICTFIQTRLSAILSQRIVKHMRQDLFDKIVGMSVKYLDQHSHGDIMSRMTNDVENISNTVSQSMSSLFSGVLTIIGTVIMMVALSPQLALCSCTTVILTIFATKNLSKAMRKFYSRRQVLLGQLNGTVEEMVTGIKTVTAFDRQENVCSDFDKTSDELTKVDIKAEILGGSMGPVMNVINNIGFVIIAAAGGYFAIKGYVSIGVISAFIVYAKQFGRPIDELANIWGQIQTAIAGAERVFAVLDEPSEDKSGEFTMDNSTGNIEFNHVDFSYIPGKQVLHDFNLKVKAGQKVALVGSTGSGKTTVVNLLMRFYDIDNGSITIDGVNIKDIDCENLRKNTAIVLQDTVLFADTVKNNLLYSRQDATDTEIIAAAKKANCHNMIMHLPDGYDSMLAKDGQNLSQGQRQLLSIARAFVASPKILILDEATSSVDTRTEKKIQDAMTNLMKNRTSLIIAHRLSTIQDADVIVVMDNGRVVETGNHESLLAAKGRYYELYMTQFAGKAI
;
A
#
# COMPACT_ATOMS: atom_id res chain seq x y z
N MET A 1 -58.89 6.71 -11.33
CA MET A 1 -58.22 5.70 -12.17
C MET A 1 -56.75 5.75 -11.81
N ALA A 2 -56.28 4.76 -11.07
CA ALA A 2 -54.93 4.58 -10.61
C ALA A 2 -54.14 3.88 -11.71
N GLU A 3 -52.96 4.36 -12.05
CA GLU A 3 -51.98 3.61 -12.81
C GLU A 3 -50.70 3.42 -11.97
N ASP A 4 -50.55 2.20 -11.56
CA ASP A 4 -49.35 1.62 -11.00
C ASP A 4 -48.19 1.70 -11.99
N LYS A 5 -47.08 2.31 -11.62
CA LYS A 5 -45.77 2.12 -12.26
C LYS A 5 -44.78 1.49 -11.31
N ASN A 6 -44.89 0.18 -11.25
CA ASN A 6 -43.89 -0.70 -10.65
C ASN A 6 -42.72 -0.87 -11.65
N THR A 7 -41.69 -0.07 -11.52
CA THR A 7 -40.40 -0.28 -12.22
C THR A 7 -39.47 -1.07 -11.31
N SER A 8 -39.51 -2.38 -11.50
CA SER A 8 -38.54 -3.32 -10.94
C SER A 8 -37.12 -3.00 -11.47
N GLN A 9 -36.30 -2.34 -10.65
CA GLN A 9 -34.85 -2.26 -10.88
C GLN A 9 -34.25 -3.65 -10.72
N VAL A 10 -33.89 -4.25 -11.84
CA VAL A 10 -33.06 -5.47 -11.88
C VAL A 10 -31.66 -5.07 -11.43
N ASN A 11 -31.33 -5.36 -10.19
CA ASN A 11 -29.98 -5.29 -9.65
C ASN A 11 -29.13 -6.42 -10.25
N MET A 12 -28.52 -6.19 -11.41
CA MET A 12 -27.47 -7.04 -11.94
C MET A 12 -26.20 -6.84 -11.11
N LYS A 13 -25.98 -7.71 -10.12
CA LYS A 13 -24.68 -7.85 -9.47
C LYS A 13 -23.71 -8.47 -10.48
N ILE A 14 -22.84 -7.65 -11.05
CA ILE A 14 -21.67 -8.10 -11.82
C ILE A 14 -20.65 -8.58 -10.78
N PRO A 15 -20.30 -9.89 -10.72
CA PRO A 15 -19.21 -10.36 -9.88
C PRO A 15 -17.89 -9.96 -10.54
N GLY A 16 -17.08 -9.13 -9.92
CA GLY A 16 -15.68 -8.93 -10.33
C GLY A 16 -15.15 -7.51 -10.45
N MET A 17 -15.96 -6.44 -10.25
CA MET A 17 -15.41 -5.08 -10.17
C MET A 17 -15.39 -4.59 -8.71
N LYS A 18 -14.43 -5.09 -7.93
CA LYS A 18 -13.98 -4.47 -6.67
C LYS A 18 -12.61 -3.84 -6.90
N GLY A 19 -12.58 -2.68 -7.54
CA GLY A 19 -11.32 -1.99 -7.80
C GLY A 19 -11.51 -0.56 -8.29
N GLY A 20 -12.40 0.22 -7.63
CA GLY A 20 -12.33 1.68 -7.67
C GLY A 20 -11.34 2.16 -6.60
N PRO A 21 -10.77 3.38 -6.70
CA PRO A 21 -9.89 3.91 -5.68
C PRO A 21 -10.62 3.91 -4.34
N ARG A 22 -10.14 3.07 -3.41
CA ARG A 22 -10.69 2.96 -2.06
C ARG A 22 -10.57 4.33 -1.41
N ASN A 23 -11.71 4.95 -1.15
CA ASN A 23 -11.89 6.16 -0.36
C ASN A 23 -10.98 6.12 0.88
N ARG A 24 -10.01 7.03 1.01
CA ARG A 24 -9.21 7.27 2.21
C ARG A 24 -10.03 7.68 3.44
N GLY A 25 -11.31 7.42 3.45
CA GLY A 25 -12.28 7.75 4.48
C GLY A 25 -13.33 6.67 4.70
N ALA A 26 -13.12 5.44 4.23
CA ALA A 26 -14.02 4.34 4.52
C ALA A 26 -14.10 4.11 6.03
N ALA A 27 -15.31 3.84 6.53
CA ALA A 27 -15.55 3.43 7.91
C ALA A 27 -14.52 2.38 8.32
N VAL A 28 -13.98 2.50 9.54
CA VAL A 28 -13.01 1.57 10.13
C VAL A 28 -13.46 0.15 9.82
N GLU A 29 -12.80 -0.51 8.86
CA GLU A 29 -13.07 -1.90 8.52
C GLU A 29 -12.79 -2.72 9.78
N LYS A 30 -13.80 -3.43 10.26
CA LYS A 30 -13.59 -4.32 11.39
C LYS A 30 -12.73 -5.49 10.92
N PRO A 31 -11.66 -5.85 11.65
CA PRO A 31 -10.85 -7.00 11.31
C PRO A 31 -11.71 -8.26 11.29
N VAL A 32 -11.52 -9.11 10.28
CA VAL A 32 -12.24 -10.39 10.15
C VAL A 32 -11.65 -11.43 11.12
N ASN A 33 -10.31 -11.53 11.16
CA ASN A 33 -9.55 -12.47 12.00
C ASN A 33 -8.67 -11.75 13.02
N GLY A 34 -9.24 -10.75 13.73
CA GLY A 34 -8.48 -9.86 14.61
C GLY A 34 -7.61 -10.56 15.67
N LYS A 35 -8.01 -11.73 16.19
CA LYS A 35 -7.22 -12.47 17.20
C LYS A 35 -5.95 -13.07 16.61
N GLU A 36 -6.05 -13.69 15.46
CA GLU A 36 -4.90 -14.30 14.76
C GLU A 36 -3.91 -13.23 14.30
N THR A 37 -4.42 -12.17 13.68
CA THR A 37 -3.63 -11.00 13.26
C THR A 37 -2.91 -10.36 14.43
N PHE A 38 -3.57 -10.19 15.57
CA PHE A 38 -2.95 -9.66 16.78
C PHE A 38 -1.83 -10.58 17.29
N MET A 39 -2.03 -11.91 17.28
CA MET A 39 -1.01 -12.87 17.69
C MET A 39 0.23 -12.81 16.80
N ARG A 40 0.06 -12.69 15.50
CA ARG A 40 1.15 -12.53 14.53
C ARG A 40 1.88 -11.19 14.73
N LEU A 41 1.13 -10.11 14.98
CA LEU A 41 1.74 -8.82 15.29
C LEU A 41 2.61 -8.92 16.56
N MET A 42 2.18 -9.68 17.57
CA MET A 42 2.98 -9.94 18.78
C MET A 42 4.30 -10.65 18.50
N GLN A 43 4.44 -11.41 17.42
CA GLN A 43 5.71 -12.04 17.05
C GLN A 43 6.77 -10.99 16.64
N TYR A 44 6.37 -9.88 16.01
CA TYR A 44 7.28 -8.76 15.75
C TYR A 44 7.73 -8.08 17.03
N PHE A 45 6.85 -8.00 18.04
CA PHE A 45 7.21 -7.50 19.37
C PHE A 45 8.18 -8.44 20.10
N ALA A 46 8.04 -9.74 19.92
CA ALA A 46 8.89 -10.72 20.56
C ALA A 46 10.38 -10.58 20.16
N LYS A 47 10.68 -10.00 19.00
CA LYS A 47 12.04 -9.70 18.58
C LYS A 47 12.68 -8.55 19.39
N GLU A 48 11.87 -7.70 20.03
CA GLU A 48 12.29 -6.48 20.75
C GLU A 48 12.01 -6.55 22.26
N ILE A 49 11.93 -7.75 22.85
CA ILE A 49 11.65 -7.97 24.28
C ILE A 49 12.53 -7.11 25.22
N PRO A 50 13.86 -6.94 25.01
CA PRO A 50 14.66 -6.12 25.91
C PRO A 50 14.20 -4.64 25.96
N VAL A 51 13.79 -4.08 24.80
CA VAL A 51 13.28 -2.71 24.74
C VAL A 51 11.92 -2.60 25.42
N ILE A 52 11.06 -3.60 25.28
CA ILE A 52 9.75 -3.67 25.93
C ILE A 52 9.90 -3.75 27.45
N ILE A 53 10.82 -4.56 27.97
CA ILE A 53 11.08 -4.66 29.40
C ILE A 53 11.58 -3.33 29.95
N ALA A 54 12.55 -2.69 29.25
CA ALA A 54 13.07 -1.38 29.66
C ALA A 54 11.96 -0.31 29.65
N LEU A 55 11.10 -0.31 28.63
CA LEU A 55 9.93 0.56 28.50
C LEU A 55 8.97 0.33 29.68
N PHE A 56 8.64 -0.92 29.99
CA PHE A 56 7.73 -1.27 31.08
C PHE A 56 8.27 -0.80 32.43
N ILE A 57 9.57 -1.01 32.71
CA ILE A 57 10.22 -0.54 33.94
C ILE A 57 10.14 1.00 34.03
N ALA A 58 10.44 1.71 32.94
CA ALA A 58 10.37 3.17 32.91
C ALA A 58 8.93 3.67 33.19
N VAL A 59 7.91 3.00 32.60
CA VAL A 59 6.50 3.31 32.83
C VAL A 59 6.10 3.06 34.29
N VAL A 60 6.49 1.92 34.87
CA VAL A 60 6.20 1.61 36.29
C VAL A 60 6.80 2.65 37.23
N VAL A 61 8.08 2.99 37.05
CA VAL A 61 8.74 4.02 37.89
C VAL A 61 8.05 5.37 37.73
N MET A 62 7.75 5.77 36.49
CA MET A 62 7.04 7.01 36.18
C MET A 62 5.68 7.07 36.87
N VAL A 63 4.88 5.98 36.79
CA VAL A 63 3.55 5.92 37.42
C VAL A 63 3.66 5.93 38.95
N VAL A 64 4.60 5.19 39.53
CA VAL A 64 4.84 5.24 41.00
C VAL A 64 5.15 6.66 41.44
N CYS A 65 6.04 7.38 40.75
CA CYS A 65 6.35 8.79 41.05
C CYS A 65 5.10 9.68 40.92
N SER A 66 4.32 9.52 39.86
CA SER A 66 3.12 10.31 39.59
C SER A 66 2.02 10.09 40.65
N VAL A 67 1.82 8.83 41.06
CA VAL A 67 0.79 8.46 42.07
C VAL A 67 1.25 8.81 43.51
N TYR A 68 2.56 8.82 43.75
CA TYR A 68 3.09 9.15 45.08
C TYR A 68 3.18 10.67 45.32
N ALA A 69 3.36 11.49 44.26
CA ALA A 69 3.50 12.94 44.36
C ALA A 69 2.37 13.65 45.13
N PRO A 70 1.05 13.34 44.93
CA PRO A 70 -0.02 13.98 45.70
C PRO A 70 0.04 13.67 47.18
N LYS A 71 0.54 12.49 47.60
CA LYS A 71 0.76 12.16 49.02
C LYS A 71 1.85 13.05 49.62
N LEU A 72 2.95 13.28 48.92
CA LEU A 72 4.00 14.18 49.38
C LEU A 72 3.47 15.63 49.48
N GLN A 73 2.65 16.04 48.52
CA GLN A 73 1.98 17.35 48.57
C GLN A 73 1.08 17.47 49.78
N SER A 74 0.32 16.41 50.14
CA SER A 74 -0.49 16.31 51.32
C SER A 74 0.33 16.56 52.59
N GLN A 75 1.46 15.84 52.71
CA GLN A 75 2.35 15.98 53.86
C GLN A 75 2.98 17.38 53.97
N ALA A 76 3.35 17.98 52.84
CA ALA A 76 3.85 19.36 52.82
C ALA A 76 2.83 20.36 53.34
N ILE A 77 1.56 20.23 52.90
CA ILE A 77 0.46 21.09 53.39
C ILE A 77 0.21 20.89 54.91
N ASP A 78 0.25 19.65 55.36
CA ASP A 78 0.07 19.35 56.80
C ASP A 78 1.23 19.93 57.63
N TYR A 79 2.47 19.92 57.18
CA TYR A 79 3.59 20.57 57.88
C TYR A 79 3.49 22.11 57.89
N ILE A 80 2.96 22.71 56.84
CA ILE A 80 2.65 24.16 56.82
C ILE A 80 1.58 24.47 57.88
N SER A 81 0.48 23.67 57.88
CA SER A 81 -0.61 23.85 58.85
C SER A 81 -0.13 23.72 60.30
N LEU A 82 0.78 22.79 60.56
CA LEU A 82 1.36 22.53 61.89
C LEU A 82 2.58 23.41 62.21
N ARG A 83 2.97 24.34 61.35
CA ARG A 83 4.14 25.24 61.47
C ARG A 83 5.48 24.51 61.67
N LYS A 84 5.64 23.29 61.14
CA LYS A 84 6.86 22.47 61.23
C LYS A 84 7.78 22.68 60.02
N PHE A 85 8.41 23.84 59.96
CA PHE A 85 9.19 24.27 58.78
C PHE A 85 10.44 23.43 58.48
N ASN A 86 11.10 22.88 59.54
CA ASN A 86 12.26 22.00 59.30
C ASN A 86 11.91 20.73 58.50
N ASN A 87 10.78 20.11 58.81
CA ASN A 87 10.30 18.92 58.12
C ASN A 87 9.78 19.26 56.72
N LEU A 88 9.29 20.49 56.51
CA LEU A 88 8.80 20.96 55.23
C LEU A 88 9.94 21.00 54.19
N ASN A 89 11.15 21.52 54.56
CA ASN A 89 12.28 21.55 53.64
C ASN A 89 12.71 20.16 53.14
N HIS A 90 12.72 19.17 54.02
CA HIS A 90 13.04 17.79 53.63
C HIS A 90 12.03 17.21 52.63
N ILE A 91 10.72 17.46 52.85
CA ILE A 91 9.66 17.00 51.91
C ILE A 91 9.74 17.73 50.58
N LEU A 92 10.02 19.03 50.55
CA LEU A 92 10.13 19.79 49.32
C LEU A 92 11.32 19.31 48.45
N ILE A 93 12.47 19.00 49.12
CA ILE A 93 13.63 18.43 48.42
C ILE A 93 13.26 17.03 47.87
N PHE A 94 12.56 16.20 48.68
CA PHE A 94 12.15 14.87 48.22
C PHE A 94 11.14 14.94 47.07
N MET A 95 10.18 15.88 47.12
CA MET A 95 9.29 16.15 45.99
C MET A 95 10.05 16.54 44.73
N LEU A 96 11.03 17.42 44.85
CA LEU A 96 11.85 17.83 43.71
C LEU A 96 12.55 16.61 43.07
N VAL A 97 13.13 15.73 43.89
CA VAL A 97 13.78 14.49 43.41
C VAL A 97 12.77 13.58 42.69
N VAL A 98 11.56 13.39 43.27
CA VAL A 98 10.50 12.59 42.65
C VAL A 98 10.07 13.16 41.31
N TYR A 99 9.91 14.49 41.18
CA TYR A 99 9.57 15.12 39.90
C TYR A 99 10.71 15.05 38.87
N ILE A 100 11.97 15.13 39.30
CA ILE A 100 13.13 14.92 38.41
C ILE A 100 13.13 13.49 37.89
N ILE A 101 12.97 12.50 38.76
CA ILE A 101 12.89 11.07 38.34
C ILE A 101 11.71 10.87 37.38
N TYR A 102 10.54 11.41 37.72
CA TYR A 102 9.37 11.37 36.84
C TYR A 102 9.68 11.91 35.44
N SER A 103 10.31 13.09 35.34
CA SER A 103 10.67 13.74 34.07
C SER A 103 11.67 12.91 33.26
N ILE A 104 12.71 12.37 33.93
CA ILE A 104 13.69 11.50 33.29
C ILE A 104 13.02 10.23 32.78
N CYS A 105 12.19 9.57 33.59
CA CYS A 105 11.47 8.37 33.17
C CYS A 105 10.50 8.62 32.02
N THR A 106 9.82 9.78 32.00
CA THR A 106 8.95 10.19 30.89
C THR A 106 9.75 10.37 29.58
N PHE A 107 10.92 11.00 29.66
CA PHE A 107 11.82 11.15 28.51
C PHE A 107 12.31 9.79 28.00
N ILE A 108 12.76 8.92 28.90
CA ILE A 108 13.21 7.55 28.55
C ILE A 108 12.06 6.76 27.92
N GLN A 109 10.87 6.79 28.50
CA GLN A 109 9.66 6.14 27.99
C GLN A 109 9.36 6.59 26.56
N THR A 110 9.32 7.90 26.31
CA THR A 110 9.04 8.45 24.98
C THR A 110 10.07 8.01 23.96
N ARG A 111 11.36 8.06 24.32
CA ARG A 111 12.47 7.62 23.47
C ARG A 111 12.39 6.11 23.16
N LEU A 112 12.19 5.29 24.17
CA LEU A 112 12.12 3.83 24.00
C LEU A 112 10.87 3.43 23.17
N SER A 113 9.74 4.10 23.39
CA SER A 113 8.52 3.89 22.59
C SER A 113 8.74 4.21 21.11
N ALA A 114 9.41 5.31 20.79
CA ALA A 114 9.76 5.67 19.43
C ALA A 114 10.73 4.67 18.78
N ILE A 115 11.77 4.24 19.52
CA ILE A 115 12.73 3.24 19.02
C ILE A 115 12.02 1.91 18.73
N LEU A 116 11.18 1.43 19.66
CA LEU A 116 10.42 0.19 19.52
C LEU A 116 9.55 0.24 18.25
N SER A 117 8.77 1.31 18.10
CA SER A 117 7.90 1.49 16.95
C SER A 117 8.68 1.48 15.63
N GLN A 118 9.78 2.26 15.52
CA GLN A 118 10.55 2.34 14.28
C GLN A 118 11.27 1.04 13.94
N ARG A 119 11.70 0.24 14.93
CA ARG A 119 12.29 -1.08 14.68
C ARG A 119 11.26 -2.07 14.15
N ILE A 120 10.08 -2.14 14.76
CA ILE A 120 8.99 -3.01 14.28
C ILE A 120 8.61 -2.64 12.84
N VAL A 121 8.42 -1.34 12.57
CA VAL A 121 8.09 -0.83 11.23
C VAL A 121 9.16 -1.16 10.21
N LYS A 122 10.45 -1.00 10.57
CA LYS A 122 11.56 -1.37 9.69
C LYS A 122 11.49 -2.84 9.29
N HIS A 123 11.30 -3.75 10.27
CA HIS A 123 11.18 -5.18 9.98
C HIS A 123 9.96 -5.49 9.10
N MET A 124 8.81 -4.91 9.42
CA MET A 124 7.59 -5.13 8.60
C MET A 124 7.75 -4.61 7.17
N ARG A 125 8.35 -3.42 6.99
CA ARG A 125 8.61 -2.87 5.65
C ARG A 125 9.60 -3.72 4.87
N GLN A 126 10.62 -4.25 5.52
CA GLN A 126 11.60 -5.12 4.89
C GLN A 126 10.95 -6.42 4.45
N ASP A 127 10.26 -7.13 5.37
CA ASP A 127 9.57 -8.39 5.07
C ASP A 127 8.55 -8.20 3.93
N LEU A 128 7.81 -7.07 3.94
CA LEU A 128 6.82 -6.75 2.92
C LEU A 128 7.47 -6.43 1.57
N PHE A 129 8.58 -5.69 1.56
CA PHE A 129 9.30 -5.35 0.33
C PHE A 129 9.91 -6.60 -0.31
N ASP A 130 10.59 -7.43 0.49
CA ASP A 130 11.20 -8.69 0.04
C ASP A 130 10.11 -9.61 -0.56
N LYS A 131 8.94 -9.63 0.08
CA LYS A 131 7.80 -10.39 -0.41
C LYS A 131 7.26 -9.87 -1.74
N ILE A 132 7.05 -8.56 -1.87
CA ILE A 132 6.53 -7.93 -3.11
C ILE A 132 7.47 -8.17 -4.29
N VAL A 133 8.79 -8.06 -4.07
CA VAL A 133 9.79 -8.34 -5.13
C VAL A 133 9.77 -9.82 -5.56
N GLY A 134 9.42 -10.73 -4.65
CA GLY A 134 9.30 -12.16 -4.93
C GLY A 134 7.92 -12.63 -5.39
N MET A 135 6.96 -11.73 -5.61
CA MET A 135 5.61 -12.09 -6.07
C MET A 135 5.54 -12.41 -7.55
N SER A 136 4.55 -13.24 -7.90
CA SER A 136 4.23 -13.51 -9.31
C SER A 136 3.68 -12.24 -10.00
N VAL A 137 3.98 -12.09 -11.28
CA VAL A 137 3.40 -11.03 -12.13
C VAL A 137 1.86 -11.10 -12.11
N LYS A 138 1.30 -12.30 -12.07
CA LYS A 138 -0.15 -12.55 -11.92
C LYS A 138 -0.76 -11.77 -10.75
N TYR A 139 -0.12 -11.81 -9.58
CA TYR A 139 -0.60 -11.09 -8.40
C TYR A 139 -0.55 -9.58 -8.61
N LEU A 140 0.55 -9.06 -9.16
CA LEU A 140 0.75 -7.63 -9.41
C LEU A 140 -0.25 -7.07 -10.44
N ASP A 141 -0.59 -7.85 -11.47
CA ASP A 141 -1.57 -7.46 -12.49
C ASP A 141 -3.02 -7.46 -11.95
N GLN A 142 -3.32 -8.32 -10.96
CA GLN A 142 -4.66 -8.40 -10.34
C GLN A 142 -4.88 -7.34 -9.26
N HIS A 143 -3.83 -6.70 -8.77
CA HIS A 143 -3.89 -5.70 -7.70
C HIS A 143 -3.37 -4.35 -8.19
N SER A 144 -4.06 -3.26 -7.84
CA SER A 144 -3.58 -1.93 -8.22
C SER A 144 -2.28 -1.57 -7.51
N HIS A 145 -1.34 -0.97 -8.22
CA HIS A 145 -0.08 -0.47 -7.64
C HIS A 145 -0.33 0.47 -6.45
N GLY A 146 -1.42 1.28 -6.50
CA GLY A 146 -1.81 2.15 -5.41
C GLY A 146 -2.23 1.41 -4.14
N ASP A 147 -2.89 0.25 -4.26
CA ASP A 147 -3.27 -0.58 -3.09
C ASP A 147 -2.02 -1.18 -2.42
N ILE A 148 -1.09 -1.73 -3.21
CA ILE A 148 0.18 -2.28 -2.71
C ILE A 148 1.01 -1.19 -2.02
N MET A 149 1.15 -0.02 -2.65
CA MET A 149 1.85 1.13 -2.06
C MET A 149 1.18 1.63 -0.78
N SER A 150 -0.17 1.65 -0.72
CA SER A 150 -0.91 2.03 0.48
C SER A 150 -0.67 1.06 1.65
N ARG A 151 -0.53 -0.23 1.38
CA ARG A 151 -0.18 -1.23 2.42
C ARG A 151 1.22 -1.02 2.96
N MET A 152 2.21 -0.70 2.10
CA MET A 152 3.59 -0.42 2.50
C MET A 152 3.75 0.90 3.28
N THR A 153 2.92 1.89 2.97
CA THR A 153 3.02 3.23 3.57
C THR A 153 1.98 3.43 4.67
N ASN A 154 0.71 3.55 4.30
CA ASN A 154 -0.35 3.95 5.22
C ASN A 154 -0.68 2.87 6.27
N ASP A 155 -0.79 1.59 5.87
CA ASP A 155 -1.13 0.54 6.82
C ASP A 155 0.00 0.28 7.81
N VAL A 156 1.24 0.24 7.34
CA VAL A 156 2.42 0.11 8.23
C VAL A 156 2.58 1.34 9.12
N GLU A 157 2.29 2.56 8.62
CA GLU A 157 2.31 3.79 9.43
C GLU A 157 1.23 3.78 10.51
N ASN A 158 0.01 3.32 10.22
CA ASN A 158 -1.05 3.17 11.19
C ASN A 158 -0.67 2.19 12.31
N ILE A 159 -0.01 1.08 11.96
CA ILE A 159 0.54 0.14 12.95
C ILE A 159 1.59 0.85 13.81
N SER A 160 2.52 1.60 13.19
CA SER A 160 3.55 2.38 13.86
C SER A 160 2.99 3.32 14.93
N ASN A 161 2.04 4.14 14.52
CA ASN A 161 1.42 5.15 15.39
C ASN A 161 0.69 4.49 16.56
N THR A 162 -0.03 3.40 16.31
CA THR A 162 -0.72 2.64 17.34
C THR A 162 0.28 2.00 18.33
N VAL A 163 1.35 1.39 17.83
CA VAL A 163 2.38 0.79 18.68
C VAL A 163 3.06 1.83 19.56
N SER A 164 3.48 2.94 18.96
CA SER A 164 4.21 4.02 19.64
C SER A 164 3.39 4.68 20.76
N GLN A 165 2.13 4.99 20.49
CA GLN A 165 1.28 5.72 21.43
C GLN A 165 0.46 4.79 22.33
N SER A 166 -0.14 3.75 21.76
CA SER A 166 -1.13 2.95 22.48
C SER A 166 -0.54 2.04 23.54
N MET A 167 0.63 1.42 23.26
CA MET A 167 1.26 0.51 24.24
C MET A 167 1.64 1.24 25.53
N SER A 168 2.34 2.37 25.40
CA SER A 168 2.77 3.16 26.58
C SER A 168 1.60 3.74 27.34
N SER A 169 0.61 4.32 26.62
CA SER A 169 -0.57 4.93 27.25
C SER A 169 -1.48 3.88 27.90
N LEU A 170 -1.59 2.68 27.33
CA LEU A 170 -2.37 1.60 27.90
C LEU A 170 -1.78 1.12 29.22
N PHE A 171 -0.46 0.85 29.26
CA PHE A 171 0.22 0.43 30.49
C PHE A 171 0.19 1.54 31.55
N SER A 172 0.55 2.79 31.19
CA SER A 172 0.55 3.91 32.13
C SER A 172 -0.85 4.24 32.63
N GLY A 173 -1.87 4.24 31.76
CA GLY A 173 -3.25 4.52 32.12
C GLY A 173 -3.82 3.51 33.12
N VAL A 174 -3.66 2.21 32.83
CA VAL A 174 -4.13 1.13 33.73
C VAL A 174 -3.41 1.18 35.08
N LEU A 175 -2.07 1.29 35.07
CA LEU A 175 -1.28 1.36 36.31
C LEU A 175 -1.60 2.63 37.12
N THR A 176 -1.84 3.78 36.44
CA THR A 176 -2.24 5.03 37.13
C THR A 176 -3.58 4.89 37.81
N ILE A 177 -4.58 4.31 37.13
CA ILE A 177 -5.91 4.07 37.75
C ILE A 177 -5.75 3.17 38.96
N ILE A 178 -5.10 2.01 38.83
CA ILE A 178 -4.89 1.06 39.94
C ILE A 178 -4.14 1.73 41.09
N GLY A 179 -3.00 2.38 40.79
CA GLY A 179 -2.19 3.04 41.80
C GLY A 179 -2.92 4.18 42.53
N THR A 180 -3.70 4.98 41.78
CA THR A 180 -4.51 6.05 42.38
C THR A 180 -5.59 5.50 43.31
N VAL A 181 -6.30 4.42 42.92
CA VAL A 181 -7.30 3.77 43.78
C VAL A 181 -6.64 3.24 45.08
N ILE A 182 -5.49 2.55 44.94
CA ILE A 182 -4.75 2.03 46.11
C ILE A 182 -4.38 3.18 47.06
N MET A 183 -3.86 4.29 46.54
CA MET A 183 -3.45 5.43 47.36
C MET A 183 -4.65 6.14 48.00
N MET A 184 -5.78 6.27 47.31
CA MET A 184 -7.00 6.86 47.88
C MET A 184 -7.54 6.01 49.03
N VAL A 185 -7.62 4.69 48.86
CA VAL A 185 -8.06 3.77 49.91
C VAL A 185 -7.11 3.78 51.11
N ALA A 186 -5.78 3.82 50.84
CA ALA A 186 -4.77 3.86 51.88
C ALA A 186 -4.75 5.18 52.70
N LEU A 187 -5.14 6.31 52.10
CA LEU A 187 -5.18 7.61 52.77
C LEU A 187 -6.49 7.81 53.57
N SER A 188 -7.62 7.53 52.95
CA SER A 188 -8.95 7.60 53.63
C SER A 188 -10.01 6.81 52.85
N PRO A 189 -10.47 5.65 53.33
CA PRO A 189 -11.52 4.86 52.69
C PRO A 189 -12.84 5.63 52.55
N GLN A 190 -13.15 6.51 53.53
CA GLN A 190 -14.38 7.30 53.53
C GLN A 190 -14.40 8.30 52.34
N LEU A 191 -13.30 9.05 52.14
CA LEU A 191 -13.19 9.98 51.04
C LEU A 191 -13.06 9.24 49.69
N ALA A 192 -12.45 8.06 49.68
CA ALA A 192 -12.39 7.22 48.48
C ALA A 192 -13.79 6.83 47.99
N LEU A 193 -14.71 6.47 48.93
CA LEU A 193 -16.09 6.17 48.56
C LEU A 193 -16.82 7.39 47.99
N CYS A 194 -16.62 8.58 48.59
CA CYS A 194 -17.20 9.83 48.04
C CYS A 194 -16.67 10.12 46.62
N SER A 195 -15.40 9.85 46.38
CA SER A 195 -14.78 10.07 45.06
C SER A 195 -15.28 9.11 43.99
N CYS A 196 -15.80 7.91 44.36
CA CYS A 196 -16.41 6.98 43.39
C CYS A 196 -17.59 7.63 42.65
N THR A 197 -18.31 8.57 43.27
CA THR A 197 -19.41 9.31 42.63
C THR A 197 -18.94 10.06 41.39
N THR A 198 -17.77 10.71 41.46
CA THR A 198 -17.21 11.44 40.32
C THR A 198 -16.77 10.49 39.21
N VAL A 199 -16.19 9.33 39.56
CA VAL A 199 -15.79 8.30 38.59
C VAL A 199 -17.00 7.77 37.83
N ILE A 200 -18.08 7.45 38.54
CA ILE A 200 -19.35 6.98 37.94
C ILE A 200 -19.92 8.05 37.01
N LEU A 201 -19.93 9.32 37.42
CA LEU A 201 -20.42 10.43 36.63
C LEU A 201 -19.58 10.63 35.36
N THR A 202 -18.24 10.51 35.47
CA THR A 202 -17.30 10.57 34.34
C THR A 202 -17.59 9.45 33.34
N ILE A 203 -17.70 8.20 33.80
CA ILE A 203 -17.98 7.05 32.92
C ILE A 203 -19.31 7.22 32.19
N PHE A 204 -20.34 7.67 32.90
CA PHE A 204 -21.67 7.90 32.33
C PHE A 204 -21.67 9.00 31.29
N ALA A 205 -21.03 10.14 31.58
CA ALA A 205 -20.90 11.25 30.64
C ALA A 205 -20.10 10.88 29.40
N THR A 206 -18.91 10.26 29.56
CA THR A 206 -18.05 9.79 28.46
C THR A 206 -18.79 8.80 27.56
N LYS A 207 -19.50 7.81 28.16
CA LYS A 207 -20.24 6.81 27.36
C LYS A 207 -21.35 7.44 26.52
N ASN A 208 -22.13 8.35 27.08
CA ASN A 208 -23.27 8.96 26.38
C ASN A 208 -22.79 9.93 25.31
N LEU A 209 -21.79 10.77 25.61
CA LEU A 209 -21.23 11.75 24.69
C LEU A 209 -20.51 11.06 23.52
N SER A 210 -19.70 10.05 23.81
CA SER A 210 -19.02 9.25 22.76
C SER A 210 -20.02 8.52 21.85
N LYS A 211 -21.14 8.03 22.39
CA LYS A 211 -22.20 7.42 21.58
C LYS A 211 -22.85 8.44 20.62
N ALA A 212 -23.13 9.65 21.11
CA ALA A 212 -23.68 10.73 20.29
C ALA A 212 -22.69 11.18 19.21
N MET A 213 -21.42 11.41 19.59
CA MET A 213 -20.34 11.78 18.68
C MET A 213 -20.18 10.77 17.53
N ARG A 214 -20.12 9.48 17.85
CA ARG A 214 -19.92 8.41 16.86
C ARG A 214 -20.92 8.48 15.70
N LYS A 215 -22.19 8.82 15.98
CA LYS A 215 -23.23 8.95 14.95
C LYS A 215 -22.89 10.06 13.95
N PHE A 216 -22.48 11.23 14.43
CA PHE A 216 -22.18 12.38 13.57
C PHE A 216 -20.84 12.22 12.85
N TYR A 217 -19.81 11.72 13.53
CA TYR A 217 -18.51 11.43 12.89
C TYR A 217 -18.63 10.38 11.80
N SER A 218 -19.46 9.33 11.99
CA SER A 218 -19.71 8.34 10.92
C SER A 218 -20.43 8.97 9.73
N ARG A 219 -21.43 9.85 9.93
CA ARG A 219 -22.11 10.53 8.84
C ARG A 219 -21.19 11.52 8.12
N ARG A 220 -20.40 12.28 8.87
CA ARG A 220 -19.33 13.15 8.34
C ARG A 220 -18.42 12.39 7.37
N GLN A 221 -17.95 11.22 7.81
CA GLN A 221 -17.03 10.40 7.02
C GLN A 221 -17.66 9.94 5.68
N VAL A 222 -18.93 9.58 5.70
CA VAL A 222 -19.67 9.20 4.46
C VAL A 222 -19.77 10.38 3.52
N LEU A 223 -20.16 11.55 4.01
CA LEU A 223 -20.31 12.76 3.19
C LEU A 223 -18.96 13.25 2.64
N LEU A 224 -17.91 13.20 3.46
CA LEU A 224 -16.56 13.54 3.01
C LEU A 224 -16.08 12.57 1.90
N GLY A 225 -16.41 11.28 2.04
CA GLY A 225 -16.13 10.29 1.00
C GLY A 225 -16.86 10.59 -0.31
N GLN A 226 -18.14 10.99 -0.24
CA GLN A 226 -18.91 11.40 -1.42
C GLN A 226 -18.31 12.65 -2.07
N LEU A 227 -18.00 13.68 -1.28
CA LEU A 227 -17.38 14.91 -1.76
C LEU A 227 -16.05 14.66 -2.47
N ASN A 228 -15.17 13.87 -1.86
CA ASN A 228 -13.88 13.50 -2.46
C ASN A 228 -14.07 12.71 -3.76
N GLY A 229 -15.04 11.80 -3.83
CA GLY A 229 -15.38 11.07 -5.05
C GLY A 229 -15.83 11.99 -6.17
N THR A 230 -16.71 12.98 -5.85
CA THR A 230 -17.14 14.00 -6.83
C THR A 230 -15.95 14.82 -7.33
N VAL A 231 -15.03 15.25 -6.44
CA VAL A 231 -13.84 16.00 -6.85
C VAL A 231 -12.93 15.17 -7.75
N GLU A 232 -12.68 13.92 -7.42
CA GLU A 232 -11.84 13.01 -8.22
C GLU A 232 -12.44 12.80 -9.62
N GLU A 233 -13.75 12.54 -9.70
CA GLU A 233 -14.48 12.39 -10.97
C GLU A 233 -14.39 13.66 -11.82
N MET A 234 -14.56 14.82 -11.18
CA MET A 234 -14.52 16.11 -11.88
C MET A 234 -13.12 16.46 -12.38
N VAL A 235 -12.09 16.24 -11.57
CA VAL A 235 -10.69 16.50 -11.99
C VAL A 235 -10.30 15.57 -13.14
N THR A 236 -10.68 14.31 -13.07
CA THR A 236 -10.44 13.33 -14.15
C THR A 236 -11.23 13.66 -15.41
N GLY A 237 -12.50 14.07 -15.26
CA GLY A 237 -13.43 14.37 -16.35
C GLY A 237 -13.47 15.83 -16.79
N ILE A 238 -12.57 16.72 -16.31
CA ILE A 238 -12.65 18.17 -16.51
C ILE A 238 -12.77 18.59 -17.98
N LYS A 239 -12.05 17.91 -18.88
CA LYS A 239 -12.13 18.18 -20.32
C LYS A 239 -13.53 17.91 -20.86
N THR A 240 -14.18 16.84 -20.42
CA THR A 240 -15.55 16.47 -20.81
C THR A 240 -16.55 17.47 -20.23
N VAL A 241 -16.44 17.80 -18.95
CA VAL A 241 -17.29 18.78 -18.27
C VAL A 241 -17.23 20.13 -19.00
N THR A 242 -16.03 20.58 -19.36
CA THR A 242 -15.81 21.85 -20.08
C THR A 242 -16.34 21.77 -21.52
N ALA A 243 -16.12 20.65 -22.22
CA ALA A 243 -16.57 20.48 -23.60
C ALA A 243 -18.10 20.48 -23.74
N PHE A 244 -18.84 20.06 -22.71
CA PHE A 244 -20.30 20.01 -22.69
C PHE A 244 -20.95 21.16 -21.87
N ASP A 245 -20.15 22.15 -21.43
CA ASP A 245 -20.61 23.32 -20.65
C ASP A 245 -21.45 22.96 -19.41
N ARG A 246 -20.95 21.98 -18.63
CA ARG A 246 -21.65 21.45 -17.45
C ARG A 246 -21.10 21.90 -16.10
N GLN A 247 -20.24 22.92 -16.07
CA GLN A 247 -19.55 23.39 -14.86
C GLN A 247 -20.53 23.83 -13.77
N GLU A 248 -21.60 24.59 -14.14
CA GLU A 248 -22.58 25.07 -13.16
C GLU A 248 -23.33 23.92 -12.48
N ASN A 249 -23.70 22.88 -13.23
CA ASN A 249 -24.41 21.72 -12.69
C ASN A 249 -23.53 21.00 -11.66
N VAL A 250 -22.24 20.82 -11.99
CA VAL A 250 -21.26 20.17 -11.12
C VAL A 250 -21.03 20.98 -9.86
N CYS A 251 -20.88 22.30 -9.97
CA CYS A 251 -20.76 23.19 -8.81
C CYS A 251 -21.99 23.12 -7.91
N SER A 252 -23.20 23.11 -8.50
CA SER A 252 -24.45 22.99 -7.74
C SER A 252 -24.54 21.67 -6.96
N ASP A 253 -24.11 20.55 -7.53
CA ASP A 253 -24.14 19.25 -6.85
C ASP A 253 -23.05 19.14 -5.77
N PHE A 254 -21.88 19.74 -6.03
CA PHE A 254 -20.83 19.88 -5.00
C PHE A 254 -21.33 20.72 -3.82
N ASP A 255 -21.97 21.88 -4.08
CA ASP A 255 -22.47 22.77 -3.05
C ASP A 255 -23.52 22.09 -2.17
N LYS A 256 -24.46 21.33 -2.75
CA LYS A 256 -25.46 20.56 -1.99
C LYS A 256 -24.79 19.57 -1.00
N THR A 257 -23.79 18.83 -1.49
CA THR A 257 -23.06 17.85 -0.66
C THR A 257 -22.20 18.55 0.40
N SER A 258 -21.59 19.67 0.05
CA SER A 258 -20.79 20.51 0.94
C SER A 258 -21.63 21.13 2.05
N ASP A 259 -22.83 21.62 1.73
CA ASP A 259 -23.80 22.16 2.69
C ASP A 259 -24.28 21.09 3.68
N GLU A 260 -24.58 19.88 3.20
CA GLU A 260 -24.96 18.78 4.08
C GLU A 260 -23.79 18.39 4.99
N LEU A 261 -22.57 18.30 4.45
CA LEU A 261 -21.35 18.05 5.20
C LEU A 261 -21.15 19.11 6.29
N THR A 262 -21.27 20.39 5.93
CA THR A 262 -21.11 21.51 6.87
C THR A 262 -22.09 21.42 8.04
N LYS A 263 -23.37 21.11 7.78
CA LYS A 263 -24.39 20.93 8.84
C LYS A 263 -24.06 19.80 9.78
N VAL A 264 -23.51 18.71 9.26
CA VAL A 264 -23.08 17.54 10.06
C VAL A 264 -21.81 17.86 10.83
N ASP A 265 -20.86 18.56 10.20
CA ASP A 265 -19.58 18.97 10.80
C ASP A 265 -19.80 19.90 11.99
N ILE A 266 -20.64 20.91 11.87
CA ILE A 266 -20.98 21.81 12.97
C ILE A 266 -21.47 21.00 14.19
N LYS A 267 -22.36 20.02 13.98
CA LYS A 267 -22.87 19.16 15.07
C LYS A 267 -21.78 18.24 15.63
N ALA A 268 -20.92 17.69 14.78
CA ALA A 268 -19.81 16.85 15.19
C ALA A 268 -18.79 17.63 16.03
N GLU A 269 -18.44 18.84 15.58
CA GLU A 269 -17.47 19.71 16.27
C GLU A 269 -18.04 20.28 17.60
N ILE A 270 -19.32 20.66 17.65
CA ILE A 270 -19.96 21.05 18.91
C ILE A 270 -19.92 19.92 19.94
N LEU A 271 -20.28 18.69 19.53
CA LEU A 271 -20.27 17.54 20.42
C LEU A 271 -18.82 17.15 20.80
N GLY A 272 -17.89 17.18 19.86
CA GLY A 272 -16.48 16.91 20.12
C GLY A 272 -15.85 17.92 21.05
N GLY A 273 -16.05 19.19 20.76
CA GLY A 273 -15.55 20.31 21.58
C GLY A 273 -16.20 20.40 22.96
N SER A 274 -17.42 19.88 23.15
CA SER A 274 -18.12 19.87 24.45
C SER A 274 -17.54 18.87 25.44
N MET A 275 -16.74 17.91 25.00
CA MET A 275 -16.14 16.88 25.90
C MET A 275 -15.29 17.52 27.02
N GLY A 276 -14.40 18.46 26.67
CA GLY A 276 -13.56 19.16 27.63
C GLY A 276 -14.37 19.95 28.68
N PRO A 277 -15.28 20.85 28.28
CA PRO A 277 -16.17 21.57 29.22
C PRO A 277 -16.99 20.66 30.12
N VAL A 278 -17.58 19.58 29.59
CA VAL A 278 -18.35 18.60 30.37
C VAL A 278 -17.46 17.94 31.44
N MET A 279 -16.25 17.51 31.05
CA MET A 279 -15.31 16.93 32.01
C MET A 279 -14.87 17.94 33.08
N ASN A 280 -14.68 19.21 32.71
CA ASN A 280 -14.37 20.27 33.68
C ASN A 280 -15.52 20.48 34.68
N VAL A 281 -16.78 20.45 34.24
CA VAL A 281 -17.94 20.53 35.13
C VAL A 281 -17.96 19.34 36.10
N ILE A 282 -17.74 18.11 35.61
CA ILE A 282 -17.69 16.90 36.47
C ILE A 282 -16.53 17.01 37.46
N ASN A 283 -15.36 17.43 37.06
CA ASN A 283 -14.21 17.65 37.94
C ASN A 283 -14.51 18.69 39.02
N ASN A 284 -15.22 19.79 38.69
CA ASN A 284 -15.62 20.80 39.66
C ASN A 284 -16.69 20.30 40.62
N ILE A 285 -17.65 19.50 40.16
CA ILE A 285 -18.61 18.79 41.04
C ILE A 285 -17.85 17.88 42.00
N GLY A 286 -16.89 17.10 41.49
CA GLY A 286 -16.03 16.25 42.31
C GLY A 286 -15.23 17.04 43.35
N PHE A 287 -14.68 18.19 42.96
CA PHE A 287 -14.01 19.11 43.89
C PHE A 287 -14.94 19.53 45.02
N VAL A 288 -16.19 19.95 44.71
CA VAL A 288 -17.17 20.37 45.73
C VAL A 288 -17.51 19.22 46.66
N ILE A 289 -17.75 18.01 46.14
CA ILE A 289 -18.06 16.81 46.93
C ILE A 289 -16.89 16.49 47.88
N ILE A 290 -15.64 16.44 47.34
CA ILE A 290 -14.45 16.12 48.15
C ILE A 290 -14.18 17.22 49.19
N ALA A 291 -14.34 18.49 48.84
CA ALA A 291 -14.11 19.60 49.75
C ALA A 291 -15.16 19.60 50.89
N ALA A 292 -16.45 19.38 50.60
CA ALA A 292 -17.53 19.34 51.59
C ALA A 292 -17.40 18.11 52.50
N ALA A 293 -17.28 16.90 51.94
CA ALA A 293 -17.09 15.68 52.70
C ALA A 293 -15.78 15.68 53.50
N GLY A 294 -14.68 16.11 52.85
CA GLY A 294 -13.36 16.21 53.46
C GLY A 294 -13.32 17.24 54.59
N GLY A 295 -13.97 18.39 54.42
CA GLY A 295 -14.11 19.40 55.45
C GLY A 295 -14.88 18.86 56.68
N TYR A 296 -15.99 18.14 56.42
CA TYR A 296 -16.75 17.48 57.49
C TYR A 296 -15.90 16.44 58.24
N PHE A 297 -15.19 15.58 57.54
CA PHE A 297 -14.32 14.58 58.17
C PHE A 297 -13.09 15.21 58.86
N ALA A 298 -12.58 16.35 58.36
CA ALA A 298 -11.48 17.07 59.00
C ALA A 298 -11.92 17.68 60.34
N ILE A 299 -13.13 18.28 60.43
CA ILE A 299 -13.70 18.80 61.68
C ILE A 299 -13.90 17.67 62.70
N LYS A 300 -14.23 16.47 62.23
CA LYS A 300 -14.33 15.26 63.09
C LYS A 300 -12.97 14.65 63.47
N GLY A 301 -11.86 15.14 62.91
CA GLY A 301 -10.51 14.64 63.17
C GLY A 301 -10.14 13.36 62.44
N TYR A 302 -10.96 12.90 61.47
CA TYR A 302 -10.69 11.67 60.70
C TYR A 302 -9.66 11.86 59.57
N VAL A 303 -9.51 13.06 59.00
CA VAL A 303 -8.59 13.36 57.92
C VAL A 303 -7.90 14.69 58.14
N SER A 304 -6.69 14.87 57.61
CA SER A 304 -5.97 16.16 57.61
C SER A 304 -6.37 17.03 56.41
N ILE A 305 -6.05 18.34 56.49
CA ILE A 305 -6.24 19.28 55.36
C ILE A 305 -5.42 18.86 54.15
N GLY A 306 -4.21 18.34 54.38
CA GLY A 306 -3.34 17.83 53.32
C GLY A 306 -3.96 16.65 52.58
N VAL A 307 -4.64 15.72 53.30
CA VAL A 307 -5.33 14.59 52.66
C VAL A 307 -6.44 15.08 51.73
N ILE A 308 -7.22 16.10 52.11
CA ILE A 308 -8.24 16.68 51.25
C ILE A 308 -7.60 17.19 49.93
N SER A 309 -6.48 17.90 50.05
CA SER A 309 -5.74 18.39 48.87
C SER A 309 -5.28 17.25 47.95
N ALA A 310 -4.72 16.15 48.52
CA ALA A 310 -4.33 14.99 47.72
C ALA A 310 -5.51 14.36 47.00
N PHE A 311 -6.69 14.24 47.64
CA PHE A 311 -7.87 13.68 47.01
C PHE A 311 -8.39 14.51 45.85
N ILE A 312 -8.30 15.85 45.91
CA ILE A 312 -8.62 16.75 44.80
C ILE A 312 -7.72 16.45 43.57
N VAL A 313 -6.43 16.22 43.81
CA VAL A 313 -5.49 15.88 42.74
C VAL A 313 -5.77 14.49 42.18
N TYR A 314 -5.99 13.50 43.04
CA TYR A 314 -6.33 12.13 42.61
C TYR A 314 -7.63 12.07 41.81
N ALA A 315 -8.67 12.80 42.22
CA ALA A 315 -9.93 12.84 41.48
C ALA A 315 -9.72 13.37 40.02
N LYS A 316 -8.84 14.36 39.83
CA LYS A 316 -8.51 14.87 38.51
C LYS A 316 -7.68 13.87 37.68
N GLN A 317 -6.88 13.01 38.31
CA GLN A 317 -6.05 12.02 37.62
C GLN A 317 -6.86 10.86 37.01
N PHE A 318 -8.15 10.67 37.38
CA PHE A 318 -8.98 9.60 36.80
C PHE A 318 -9.51 9.90 35.38
N GLY A 319 -9.88 11.14 35.11
CA GLY A 319 -10.57 11.49 33.87
C GLY A 319 -9.73 11.19 32.64
N ARG A 320 -8.49 11.67 32.61
CA ARG A 320 -7.60 11.56 31.46
C ARG A 320 -7.27 10.11 31.03
N PRO A 321 -6.86 9.17 31.93
CA PRO A 321 -6.61 7.80 31.53
C PRO A 321 -7.84 7.07 30.99
N ILE A 322 -9.04 7.37 31.49
CA ILE A 322 -10.29 6.76 30.98
C ILE A 322 -10.55 7.18 29.53
N ASP A 323 -10.39 8.47 29.24
CA ASP A 323 -10.56 8.99 27.87
C ASP A 323 -9.49 8.43 26.92
N GLU A 324 -8.23 8.37 27.36
CA GLU A 324 -7.14 7.79 26.60
C GLU A 324 -7.39 6.30 26.27
N LEU A 325 -7.82 5.49 27.26
CA LEU A 325 -8.15 4.07 27.04
C LEU A 325 -9.31 3.87 26.06
N ALA A 326 -10.32 4.74 26.09
CA ALA A 326 -11.42 4.69 25.14
C ALA A 326 -10.97 4.98 23.70
N ASN A 327 -10.05 5.93 23.51
CA ASN A 327 -9.49 6.28 22.20
C ASN A 327 -8.53 5.21 21.67
N ILE A 328 -7.70 4.62 22.53
CA ILE A 328 -6.74 3.56 22.18
C ILE A 328 -7.47 2.35 21.59
N TRP A 329 -8.64 1.99 22.09
CA TRP A 329 -9.39 0.86 21.56
C TRP A 329 -9.71 1.01 20.07
N GLY A 330 -10.11 2.21 19.63
CA GLY A 330 -10.34 2.51 18.22
C GLY A 330 -9.06 2.43 17.37
N GLN A 331 -7.95 2.96 17.89
CA GLN A 331 -6.66 2.91 17.23
C GLN A 331 -6.14 1.46 17.05
N ILE A 332 -6.28 0.63 18.09
CA ILE A 332 -5.92 -0.80 18.03
C ILE A 332 -6.74 -1.52 16.96
N GLN A 333 -8.06 -1.29 16.87
CA GLN A 333 -8.88 -1.90 15.83
C GLN A 333 -8.42 -1.49 14.41
N THR A 334 -8.08 -0.22 14.21
CA THR A 334 -7.56 0.28 12.93
C THR A 334 -6.21 -0.35 12.59
N ALA A 335 -5.30 -0.46 13.57
CA ALA A 335 -4.01 -1.08 13.37
C ALA A 335 -4.12 -2.59 13.07
N ILE A 336 -5.03 -3.31 13.73
CA ILE A 336 -5.26 -4.74 13.45
C ILE A 336 -5.82 -4.91 12.03
N ALA A 337 -6.75 -4.05 11.59
CA ALA A 337 -7.26 -4.09 10.21
C ALA A 337 -6.16 -3.79 9.17
N GLY A 338 -5.28 -2.82 9.46
CA GLY A 338 -4.09 -2.56 8.63
C GLY A 338 -3.12 -3.75 8.60
N ALA A 339 -2.85 -4.34 9.77
CA ALA A 339 -2.00 -5.52 9.88
C ALA A 339 -2.58 -6.73 9.12
N GLU A 340 -3.89 -6.94 9.15
CA GLU A 340 -4.57 -7.99 8.39
C GLU A 340 -4.33 -7.85 6.88
N ARG A 341 -4.39 -6.62 6.34
CA ARG A 341 -4.09 -6.35 4.93
C ARG A 341 -2.61 -6.55 4.59
N VAL A 342 -1.71 -6.16 5.50
CA VAL A 342 -0.26 -6.39 5.35
C VAL A 342 0.05 -7.88 5.37
N PHE A 343 -0.51 -8.64 6.32
CA PHE A 343 -0.29 -10.08 6.41
C PHE A 343 -0.91 -10.85 5.24
N ALA A 344 -2.03 -10.39 4.69
CA ALA A 344 -2.58 -10.97 3.46
C ALA A 344 -1.61 -10.92 2.28
N VAL A 345 -0.78 -9.85 2.20
CA VAL A 345 0.30 -9.78 1.20
C VAL A 345 1.46 -10.71 1.54
N LEU A 346 1.84 -10.78 2.83
CA LEU A 346 2.95 -11.65 3.27
C LEU A 346 2.63 -13.15 3.12
N ASP A 347 1.35 -13.52 3.20
CA ASP A 347 0.87 -14.90 3.10
C ASP A 347 0.67 -15.38 1.65
N GLU A 348 0.61 -14.45 0.70
CA GLU A 348 0.49 -14.80 -0.71
C GLU A 348 1.67 -15.67 -1.15
N PRO A 349 1.46 -16.75 -1.91
CA PRO A 349 2.57 -17.56 -2.40
C PRO A 349 3.52 -16.73 -3.26
N SER A 350 4.82 -16.88 -3.04
CA SER A 350 5.85 -16.29 -3.90
C SER A 350 5.84 -17.00 -5.26
N GLU A 351 6.41 -16.34 -6.27
CA GLU A 351 6.59 -16.95 -7.57
C GLU A 351 7.39 -18.25 -7.44
N ASP A 352 6.87 -19.31 -8.04
CA ASP A 352 7.59 -20.58 -8.12
C ASP A 352 8.70 -20.46 -9.16
N LYS A 353 9.95 -20.35 -8.67
CA LYS A 353 11.15 -20.27 -9.50
C LYS A 353 11.85 -21.62 -9.65
N SER A 354 11.29 -22.69 -9.09
CA SER A 354 11.88 -24.01 -9.12
C SER A 354 11.98 -24.53 -10.55
N GLY A 355 13.10 -25.17 -10.85
CA GLY A 355 13.41 -25.85 -12.10
C GLY A 355 14.83 -26.37 -12.02
N GLU A 356 15.06 -27.59 -12.51
CA GLU A 356 16.38 -28.24 -12.43
C GLU A 356 17.21 -28.04 -13.71
N PHE A 357 16.55 -27.66 -14.83
CA PHE A 357 17.20 -27.53 -16.13
C PHE A 357 17.68 -26.12 -16.40
N THR A 358 18.85 -26.00 -17.02
CA THR A 358 19.42 -24.74 -17.50
C THR A 358 19.41 -24.68 -19.04
N MET A 359 19.32 -23.46 -19.59
CA MET A 359 19.30 -23.22 -21.03
C MET A 359 20.69 -22.93 -21.62
N ASP A 360 21.79 -23.29 -20.94
CA ASP A 360 23.15 -22.87 -21.34
C ASP A 360 23.50 -23.34 -22.77
N ASN A 361 23.04 -24.53 -23.17
CA ASN A 361 23.22 -25.10 -24.51
C ASN A 361 21.95 -25.08 -25.37
N SER A 362 20.94 -24.29 -25.01
CA SER A 362 19.69 -24.19 -25.75
C SER A 362 19.91 -23.67 -27.18
N THR A 363 19.24 -24.28 -28.14
CA THR A 363 19.20 -23.81 -29.54
C THR A 363 18.07 -22.80 -29.76
N GLY A 364 17.02 -22.85 -28.91
CA GLY A 364 15.87 -21.97 -28.93
C GLY A 364 14.70 -22.46 -29.78
N ASN A 365 14.51 -23.78 -29.92
CA ASN A 365 13.27 -24.31 -30.48
C ASN A 365 12.15 -24.19 -29.46
N ILE A 366 10.98 -23.67 -29.87
CA ILE A 366 9.84 -23.46 -28.98
C ILE A 366 8.64 -24.26 -29.50
N GLU A 367 7.97 -24.99 -28.62
CA GLU A 367 6.73 -25.68 -28.98
C GLU A 367 5.65 -25.41 -27.94
N PHE A 368 4.47 -25.02 -28.43
CA PHE A 368 3.21 -24.96 -27.69
C PHE A 368 2.38 -26.16 -28.15
N ASN A 369 2.00 -27.04 -27.21
CA ASN A 369 1.25 -28.23 -27.49
C ASN A 369 -0.05 -28.25 -26.70
N HIS A 370 -1.19 -28.09 -27.40
CA HIS A 370 -2.54 -28.12 -26.86
C HIS A 370 -2.73 -27.18 -25.64
N VAL A 371 -2.25 -25.94 -25.75
CA VAL A 371 -2.24 -24.98 -24.63
C VAL A 371 -3.61 -24.33 -24.47
N ASP A 372 -4.21 -24.52 -23.29
CA ASP A 372 -5.37 -23.80 -22.80
C ASP A 372 -4.96 -22.83 -21.70
N PHE A 373 -5.56 -21.62 -21.70
CA PHE A 373 -5.25 -20.63 -20.68
C PHE A 373 -6.37 -19.64 -20.41
N SER A 374 -6.53 -19.27 -19.12
CA SER A 374 -7.50 -18.30 -18.60
C SER A 374 -6.84 -17.37 -17.57
N TYR A 375 -6.94 -16.05 -17.75
CA TYR A 375 -6.54 -15.09 -16.70
C TYR A 375 -7.47 -15.15 -15.48
N ILE A 376 -8.76 -15.41 -15.75
CA ILE A 376 -9.82 -15.50 -14.74
C ILE A 376 -10.52 -16.86 -14.95
N PRO A 377 -10.72 -17.66 -13.91
CA PRO A 377 -11.43 -18.93 -14.02
C PRO A 377 -12.77 -18.78 -14.75
N GLY A 378 -13.01 -19.61 -15.76
CA GLY A 378 -14.22 -19.60 -16.59
C GLY A 378 -14.22 -18.61 -17.76
N LYS A 379 -13.15 -17.82 -17.95
CA LYS A 379 -12.99 -16.94 -19.13
C LYS A 379 -11.69 -17.32 -19.87
N GLN A 380 -11.79 -18.36 -20.69
CA GLN A 380 -10.66 -18.87 -21.46
C GLN A 380 -10.24 -17.87 -22.55
N VAL A 381 -8.92 -17.71 -22.73
CA VAL A 381 -8.29 -16.77 -23.67
C VAL A 381 -7.53 -17.49 -24.76
N LEU A 382 -6.86 -18.61 -24.45
CA LEU A 382 -6.29 -19.51 -25.46
C LEU A 382 -7.03 -20.83 -25.43
N HIS A 383 -7.33 -21.36 -26.63
CA HIS A 383 -8.11 -22.57 -26.84
C HIS A 383 -7.34 -23.52 -27.74
N ASP A 384 -6.80 -24.61 -27.18
CA ASP A 384 -6.08 -25.64 -27.94
C ASP A 384 -4.99 -25.03 -28.84
N PHE A 385 -4.21 -24.10 -28.26
CA PHE A 385 -3.19 -23.35 -29.01
C PHE A 385 -1.98 -24.22 -29.30
N ASN A 386 -1.68 -24.36 -30.59
CA ASN A 386 -0.56 -25.18 -31.09
C ASN A 386 0.37 -24.31 -31.95
N LEU A 387 1.68 -24.30 -31.64
CA LEU A 387 2.69 -23.55 -32.39
C LEU A 387 4.06 -24.22 -32.26
N LYS A 388 4.75 -24.37 -33.39
CA LYS A 388 6.16 -24.82 -33.45
C LYS A 388 7.03 -23.76 -34.09
N VAL A 389 8.07 -23.34 -33.36
CA VAL A 389 9.06 -22.35 -33.79
C VAL A 389 10.43 -22.98 -33.79
N LYS A 390 11.10 -23.00 -34.93
CA LYS A 390 12.46 -23.55 -35.06
C LYS A 390 13.51 -22.54 -34.59
N ALA A 391 14.64 -23.04 -34.15
CA ALA A 391 15.79 -22.22 -33.78
C ALA A 391 16.16 -21.22 -34.87
N GLY A 392 16.36 -19.95 -34.51
CA GLY A 392 16.70 -18.86 -35.40
C GLY A 392 15.58 -18.35 -36.30
N GLN A 393 14.37 -18.90 -36.20
CA GLN A 393 13.21 -18.53 -37.02
C GLN A 393 12.53 -17.25 -36.47
N LYS A 394 12.07 -16.40 -37.38
CA LYS A 394 11.27 -15.22 -37.07
C LYS A 394 9.79 -15.56 -37.28
N VAL A 395 9.02 -15.54 -36.21
CA VAL A 395 7.59 -15.82 -36.23
C VAL A 395 6.79 -14.57 -35.88
N ALA A 396 5.90 -14.15 -36.78
CA ALA A 396 5.01 -13.02 -36.58
C ALA A 396 3.63 -13.51 -36.12
N LEU A 397 3.18 -13.06 -34.94
CA LEU A 397 1.81 -13.26 -34.47
C LEU A 397 0.93 -12.10 -34.97
N VAL A 398 -0.09 -12.42 -35.74
CA VAL A 398 -1.00 -11.45 -36.37
C VAL A 398 -2.46 -11.78 -35.97
N GLY A 399 -3.29 -10.78 -35.76
CA GLY A 399 -4.69 -10.98 -35.40
C GLY A 399 -5.30 -9.71 -34.80
N SER A 400 -6.61 -9.70 -34.61
CA SER A 400 -7.35 -8.60 -34.00
C SER A 400 -6.90 -8.35 -32.54
N THR A 401 -7.22 -7.16 -32.01
CA THR A 401 -7.04 -6.89 -30.57
C THR A 401 -7.85 -7.89 -29.75
N GLY A 402 -7.25 -8.47 -28.71
CA GLY A 402 -7.91 -9.50 -27.90
C GLY A 402 -7.82 -10.93 -28.45
N SER A 403 -7.13 -11.18 -29.59
CA SER A 403 -6.97 -12.55 -30.12
C SER A 403 -5.99 -13.44 -29.33
N GLY A 404 -5.32 -12.93 -28.28
CA GLY A 404 -4.45 -13.72 -27.40
C GLY A 404 -2.93 -13.60 -27.68
N LYS A 405 -2.47 -12.71 -28.58
CA LYS A 405 -1.05 -12.55 -28.95
C LYS A 405 -0.14 -12.25 -27.75
N THR A 406 -0.49 -11.25 -26.95
CA THR A 406 0.26 -10.89 -25.73
C THR A 406 0.21 -12.02 -24.68
N THR A 407 -0.87 -12.78 -24.64
CA THR A 407 -0.99 -13.94 -23.76
C THR A 407 0.04 -15.02 -24.09
N VAL A 408 0.28 -15.33 -25.37
CA VAL A 408 1.31 -16.29 -25.81
C VAL A 408 2.68 -15.87 -25.30
N VAL A 409 3.00 -14.59 -25.38
CA VAL A 409 4.25 -14.01 -24.88
C VAL A 409 4.38 -14.14 -23.36
N ASN A 410 3.32 -13.78 -22.63
CA ASN A 410 3.30 -13.86 -21.17
C ASN A 410 3.50 -15.29 -20.66
N LEU A 411 2.93 -16.27 -21.37
CA LEU A 411 3.10 -17.69 -21.06
C LEU A 411 4.52 -18.18 -21.35
N LEU A 412 5.13 -17.74 -22.47
CA LEU A 412 6.51 -18.10 -22.80
C LEU A 412 7.51 -17.56 -21.77
N MET A 413 7.27 -16.34 -21.22
CA MET A 413 8.07 -15.74 -20.13
C MET A 413 7.80 -16.37 -18.76
N ARG A 414 6.84 -17.31 -18.67
CA ARG A 414 6.36 -17.91 -17.43
C ARG A 414 5.94 -16.84 -16.41
N PHE A 415 5.25 -15.77 -16.89
CA PHE A 415 4.57 -14.81 -16.01
C PHE A 415 3.26 -15.39 -15.46
N TYR A 416 2.70 -16.36 -16.18
CA TYR A 416 1.50 -17.14 -15.83
C TYR A 416 1.72 -18.59 -16.16
N ASP A 417 1.12 -19.49 -15.36
CA ASP A 417 1.05 -20.92 -15.66
C ASP A 417 -0.14 -21.24 -16.56
N ILE A 418 0.03 -22.23 -17.44
CA ILE A 418 -1.03 -22.73 -18.33
C ILE A 418 -2.05 -23.58 -17.57
N ASP A 419 -3.31 -23.58 -18.03
CA ASP A 419 -4.36 -24.43 -17.49
C ASP A 419 -4.20 -25.89 -17.94
N ASN A 420 -3.97 -26.10 -19.26
CA ASN A 420 -3.74 -27.41 -19.87
C ASN A 420 -2.67 -27.34 -20.96
N GLY A 421 -2.15 -28.51 -21.38
CA GLY A 421 -1.14 -28.63 -22.43
C GLY A 421 0.30 -28.53 -21.92
N SER A 422 1.22 -28.16 -22.80
CA SER A 422 2.63 -27.94 -22.45
C SER A 422 3.28 -26.90 -23.34
N ILE A 423 4.24 -26.18 -22.77
CA ILE A 423 5.15 -25.29 -23.52
C ILE A 423 6.56 -25.82 -23.29
N THR A 424 7.29 -26.09 -24.37
CA THR A 424 8.64 -26.65 -24.27
C THR A 424 9.65 -25.77 -25.02
N ILE A 425 10.89 -25.73 -24.51
CA ILE A 425 12.04 -25.14 -25.17
C ILE A 425 13.08 -26.25 -25.35
N ASP A 426 13.45 -26.53 -26.60
CA ASP A 426 14.33 -27.66 -26.97
C ASP A 426 13.88 -29.01 -26.38
N GLY A 427 12.56 -29.23 -26.26
CA GLY A 427 11.95 -30.45 -25.73
C GLY A 427 11.82 -30.48 -24.21
N VAL A 428 12.35 -29.51 -23.47
CA VAL A 428 12.21 -29.39 -22.01
C VAL A 428 11.01 -28.51 -21.68
N ASN A 429 10.13 -28.93 -20.78
CA ASN A 429 8.98 -28.13 -20.34
C ASN A 429 9.47 -26.87 -19.61
N ILE A 430 8.87 -25.71 -19.90
CA ILE A 430 9.27 -24.46 -19.26
C ILE A 430 9.06 -24.46 -17.73
N LYS A 431 8.21 -25.35 -17.20
CA LYS A 431 8.03 -25.53 -15.76
C LYS A 431 9.23 -26.19 -15.09
N ASP A 432 9.96 -27.01 -15.85
CA ASP A 432 11.12 -27.76 -15.36
C ASP A 432 12.43 -26.96 -15.54
N ILE A 433 12.37 -25.82 -16.28
CA ILE A 433 13.51 -24.92 -16.46
C ILE A 433 13.56 -23.93 -15.28
N ASP A 434 14.78 -23.71 -14.74
CA ASP A 434 15.00 -22.64 -13.77
C ASP A 434 14.53 -21.29 -14.32
N CYS A 435 13.61 -20.64 -13.60
CA CYS A 435 12.93 -19.44 -14.08
C CYS A 435 13.89 -18.27 -14.33
N GLU A 436 14.92 -18.14 -13.49
CA GLU A 436 15.96 -17.10 -13.66
C GLU A 436 16.77 -17.38 -14.93
N ASN A 437 17.15 -18.63 -15.18
CA ASN A 437 17.88 -19.04 -16.36
C ASN A 437 17.02 -18.91 -17.63
N LEU A 438 15.72 -19.21 -17.59
CA LEU A 438 14.77 -18.96 -18.67
C LEU A 438 14.76 -17.48 -19.08
N ARG A 439 14.59 -16.58 -18.09
CA ARG A 439 14.49 -15.14 -18.31
C ARG A 439 15.84 -14.51 -18.71
N LYS A 440 16.96 -15.06 -18.25
CA LYS A 440 18.30 -14.63 -18.67
C LYS A 440 18.57 -14.95 -20.16
N ASN A 441 18.02 -16.05 -20.67
CA ASN A 441 18.17 -16.45 -22.07
C ASN A 441 17.06 -15.92 -22.99
N THR A 442 16.06 -15.24 -22.44
CA THR A 442 14.94 -14.64 -23.19
C THR A 442 14.91 -13.14 -22.92
N ALA A 443 14.83 -12.31 -23.95
CA ALA A 443 14.61 -10.87 -23.79
C ALA A 443 13.29 -10.44 -24.42
N ILE A 444 12.65 -9.47 -23.77
CA ILE A 444 11.43 -8.84 -24.26
C ILE A 444 11.66 -7.35 -24.51
N VAL A 445 11.21 -6.86 -25.66
CA VAL A 445 11.09 -5.45 -25.97
C VAL A 445 9.62 -5.10 -25.98
N LEU A 446 9.15 -4.43 -24.93
CA LEU A 446 7.75 -4.08 -24.74
C LEU A 446 7.35 -2.85 -25.57
N GLN A 447 6.07 -2.76 -25.91
CA GLN A 447 5.45 -1.59 -26.52
C GLN A 447 5.64 -0.34 -25.65
N ASP A 448 5.27 -0.41 -24.38
CA ASP A 448 5.49 0.64 -23.41
C ASP A 448 6.82 0.43 -22.69
N THR A 449 7.82 1.19 -23.12
CA THR A 449 9.18 1.09 -22.59
C THR A 449 9.26 1.71 -21.20
N VAL A 450 9.62 0.91 -20.19
CA VAL A 450 9.92 1.36 -18.84
C VAL A 450 11.42 1.66 -18.70
N LEU A 451 11.75 2.89 -18.29
CA LEU A 451 13.08 3.32 -17.92
C LEU A 451 13.09 3.79 -16.45
N PHE A 452 14.12 3.39 -15.73
CA PHE A 452 14.29 3.77 -14.33
C PHE A 452 14.92 5.16 -14.21
N ALA A 453 14.58 5.87 -13.13
CA ALA A 453 15.20 7.15 -12.77
C ALA A 453 16.64 6.88 -12.28
N ASP A 454 17.55 6.69 -13.23
CA ASP A 454 18.96 6.36 -13.04
C ASP A 454 19.75 6.78 -14.30
N THR A 455 21.05 6.57 -14.33
CA THR A 455 21.88 6.88 -15.50
C THR A 455 21.46 6.05 -16.71
N VAL A 456 21.78 6.53 -17.92
CA VAL A 456 21.61 5.75 -19.16
C VAL A 456 22.40 4.43 -19.07
N LYS A 457 23.63 4.48 -18.56
CA LYS A 457 24.48 3.29 -18.33
C LYS A 457 23.80 2.25 -17.46
N ASN A 458 23.30 2.64 -16.29
CA ASN A 458 22.62 1.73 -15.36
C ASN A 458 21.34 1.15 -15.97
N ASN A 459 20.59 1.94 -16.75
CA ASN A 459 19.45 1.46 -17.49
C ASN A 459 19.80 0.40 -18.53
N LEU A 460 20.96 0.47 -19.17
CA LEU A 460 21.44 -0.55 -20.11
C LEU A 460 21.97 -1.78 -19.39
N LEU A 461 22.68 -1.60 -18.28
CA LEU A 461 23.18 -2.67 -17.40
C LEU A 461 22.07 -3.48 -16.72
N TYR A 462 20.83 -2.97 -16.69
CA TYR A 462 19.71 -3.63 -16.02
C TYR A 462 19.47 -5.06 -16.52
N SER A 463 19.74 -5.34 -17.78
CA SER A 463 19.61 -6.66 -18.39
C SER A 463 20.78 -7.61 -18.12
N ARG A 464 21.98 -7.08 -17.87
CA ARG A 464 23.19 -7.84 -17.55
C ARG A 464 24.17 -6.94 -16.80
N GLN A 465 24.30 -7.15 -15.48
CA GLN A 465 25.07 -6.27 -14.59
C GLN A 465 26.58 -6.37 -14.77
N ASP A 466 27.09 -7.48 -15.29
CA ASP A 466 28.52 -7.76 -15.54
C ASP A 466 29.00 -7.29 -16.92
N ALA A 467 28.14 -6.61 -17.71
CA ALA A 467 28.53 -6.11 -19.02
C ALA A 467 29.56 -4.98 -18.93
N THR A 468 30.59 -5.08 -19.73
CA THR A 468 31.67 -4.07 -19.82
C THR A 468 31.20 -2.81 -20.56
N ASP A 469 31.86 -1.68 -20.32
CA ASP A 469 31.58 -0.42 -21.04
C ASP A 469 31.72 -0.56 -22.56
N THR A 470 32.65 -1.38 -23.01
CA THR A 470 32.84 -1.69 -24.44
C THR A 470 31.65 -2.42 -25.03
N GLU A 471 31.04 -3.37 -24.29
CA GLU A 471 29.84 -4.10 -24.71
C GLU A 471 28.61 -3.19 -24.73
N ILE A 472 28.46 -2.32 -23.71
CA ILE A 472 27.39 -1.33 -23.65
C ILE A 472 27.43 -0.39 -24.85
N ILE A 473 28.61 0.15 -25.16
CA ILE A 473 28.80 1.05 -26.31
C ILE A 473 28.55 0.31 -27.63
N ALA A 474 29.00 -0.94 -27.75
CA ALA A 474 28.74 -1.77 -28.91
C ALA A 474 27.25 -2.06 -29.12
N ALA A 475 26.53 -2.36 -28.04
CA ALA A 475 25.09 -2.56 -28.02
C ALA A 475 24.33 -1.29 -28.41
N ALA A 476 24.72 -0.13 -27.88
CA ALA A 476 24.14 1.16 -28.23
C ALA A 476 24.36 1.56 -29.70
N LYS A 477 25.52 1.23 -30.27
CA LYS A 477 25.79 1.41 -31.69
C LYS A 477 24.91 0.52 -32.57
N LYS A 478 24.77 -0.78 -32.21
CA LYS A 478 23.88 -1.72 -32.91
C LYS A 478 22.40 -1.31 -32.82
N ALA A 479 22.00 -0.71 -31.73
CA ALA A 479 20.65 -0.19 -31.52
C ALA A 479 20.43 1.21 -32.11
N ASN A 480 21.38 1.80 -32.81
CA ASN A 480 21.31 3.15 -33.40
C ASN A 480 21.06 4.28 -32.36
N CYS A 481 21.40 4.09 -31.08
CA CYS A 481 21.19 5.10 -30.02
C CYS A 481 22.50 5.73 -29.50
N HIS A 482 23.70 5.23 -29.86
CA HIS A 482 24.97 5.76 -29.37
C HIS A 482 25.10 7.28 -29.58
N ASN A 483 24.86 7.76 -30.80
CA ASN A 483 24.97 9.18 -31.10
C ASN A 483 23.97 10.02 -30.32
N MET A 484 22.75 9.52 -30.10
CA MET A 484 21.75 10.17 -29.29
C MET A 484 22.21 10.29 -27.83
N ILE A 485 22.79 9.21 -27.28
CA ILE A 485 23.32 9.20 -25.89
C ILE A 485 24.46 10.25 -25.77
N MET A 486 25.38 10.30 -26.74
CA MET A 486 26.50 11.27 -26.71
C MET A 486 26.08 12.74 -26.86
N HIS A 487 24.81 13.00 -27.25
CA HIS A 487 24.25 14.37 -27.28
C HIS A 487 23.58 14.75 -25.97
N LEU A 488 23.43 13.82 -25.01
CA LEU A 488 22.99 14.15 -23.65
C LEU A 488 24.13 14.86 -22.89
N PRO A 489 23.83 15.69 -21.89
CA PRO A 489 24.84 16.49 -21.19
C PRO A 489 26.05 15.70 -20.68
N ASP A 490 25.82 14.52 -20.08
CA ASP A 490 26.86 13.65 -19.50
C ASP A 490 26.96 12.30 -20.24
N GLY A 491 26.47 12.21 -21.47
CA GLY A 491 26.53 10.99 -22.27
C GLY A 491 25.88 9.79 -21.59
N TYR A 492 26.62 8.70 -21.37
CA TYR A 492 26.12 7.49 -20.71
C TYR A 492 25.85 7.68 -19.21
N ASP A 493 26.45 8.67 -18.57
CA ASP A 493 26.23 9.00 -17.15
C ASP A 493 25.07 10.00 -16.95
N SER A 494 24.42 10.44 -18.03
CA SER A 494 23.26 11.32 -17.97
C SER A 494 22.11 10.65 -17.21
N MET A 495 21.54 11.39 -16.24
CA MET A 495 20.39 10.96 -15.46
C MET A 495 19.10 11.00 -16.29
N LEU A 496 18.36 9.91 -16.27
CA LEU A 496 17.02 9.84 -16.83
C LEU A 496 15.99 10.21 -15.76
N ALA A 497 14.97 10.97 -16.16
CA ALA A 497 13.81 11.19 -15.33
C ALA A 497 12.98 9.90 -15.18
N LYS A 498 12.05 9.87 -14.24
CA LYS A 498 11.11 8.74 -14.07
C LYS A 498 10.45 8.42 -15.42
N ASP A 499 10.42 7.14 -15.79
CA ASP A 499 9.89 6.62 -17.06
C ASP A 499 10.54 7.26 -18.30
N GLY A 500 11.73 7.86 -18.17
CA GLY A 500 12.43 8.52 -19.27
C GLY A 500 11.69 9.73 -19.86
N GLN A 501 10.92 10.48 -19.04
CA GLN A 501 10.10 11.61 -19.51
C GLN A 501 10.91 12.73 -20.17
N ASN A 502 12.21 12.80 -19.93
CA ASN A 502 13.15 13.71 -20.61
C ASN A 502 13.61 13.22 -21.98
N LEU A 503 13.10 12.07 -22.45
CA LEU A 503 13.39 11.51 -23.76
C LEU A 503 12.12 11.39 -24.61
N SER A 504 12.27 11.47 -25.94
CA SER A 504 11.15 11.16 -26.84
C SER A 504 10.79 9.67 -26.81
N GLN A 505 9.58 9.31 -27.22
CA GLN A 505 9.14 7.91 -27.25
C GLN A 505 10.08 7.02 -28.09
N GLY A 506 10.51 7.48 -29.26
CA GLY A 506 11.45 6.75 -30.09
C GLY A 506 12.83 6.57 -29.45
N GLN A 507 13.32 7.58 -28.70
CA GLN A 507 14.57 7.48 -27.96
C GLN A 507 14.47 6.45 -26.83
N ARG A 508 13.35 6.42 -26.08
CA ARG A 508 13.10 5.39 -25.06
C ARG A 508 13.11 3.99 -25.68
N GLN A 509 12.46 3.82 -26.82
CA GLN A 509 12.39 2.52 -27.50
C GLN A 509 13.77 2.05 -27.99
N LEU A 510 14.60 2.95 -28.54
CA LEU A 510 16.00 2.62 -28.92
C LEU A 510 16.83 2.18 -27.72
N LEU A 511 16.64 2.79 -26.53
CA LEU A 511 17.31 2.35 -25.30
C LEU A 511 16.82 0.97 -24.85
N SER A 512 15.52 0.66 -24.97
CA SER A 512 14.99 -0.68 -24.70
C SER A 512 15.59 -1.75 -25.62
N ILE A 513 15.73 -1.43 -26.91
CA ILE A 513 16.40 -2.31 -27.88
C ILE A 513 17.88 -2.48 -27.51
N ALA A 514 18.58 -1.41 -27.11
CA ALA A 514 19.96 -1.49 -26.64
C ALA A 514 20.11 -2.38 -25.41
N ARG A 515 19.17 -2.30 -24.47
CA ARG A 515 19.08 -3.20 -23.31
C ARG A 515 18.99 -4.67 -23.73
N ALA A 516 18.16 -4.98 -24.74
CA ALA A 516 18.05 -6.32 -25.30
C ALA A 516 19.34 -6.79 -26.02
N PHE A 517 20.10 -5.87 -26.65
CA PHE A 517 21.43 -6.20 -27.20
C PHE A 517 22.45 -6.54 -26.10
N VAL A 518 22.42 -5.82 -24.96
CA VAL A 518 23.30 -6.10 -23.80
C VAL A 518 22.98 -7.47 -23.21
N ALA A 519 21.70 -7.82 -23.09
CA ALA A 519 21.25 -9.15 -22.61
C ALA A 519 21.75 -10.29 -23.50
N SER A 520 21.89 -10.06 -24.80
CA SER A 520 22.29 -11.06 -25.81
C SER A 520 21.51 -12.38 -25.72
N PRO A 521 20.17 -12.37 -25.73
CA PRO A 521 19.34 -13.53 -25.53
C PRO A 521 19.37 -14.50 -26.71
N LYS A 522 18.99 -15.77 -26.46
CA LYS A 522 18.74 -16.79 -27.52
C LYS A 522 17.34 -16.68 -28.09
N ILE A 523 16.37 -16.35 -27.25
CA ILE A 523 14.96 -16.14 -27.62
C ILE A 523 14.64 -14.65 -27.46
N LEU A 524 14.04 -14.06 -28.47
CA LEU A 524 13.67 -12.65 -28.52
C LEU A 524 12.16 -12.51 -28.68
N ILE A 525 11.56 -11.68 -27.84
CA ILE A 525 10.16 -11.32 -27.91
C ILE A 525 10.07 -9.82 -28.22
N LEU A 526 9.33 -9.49 -29.27
CA LEU A 526 9.13 -8.11 -29.71
C LEU A 526 7.64 -7.79 -29.70
N ASP A 527 7.22 -6.80 -28.91
CA ASP A 527 5.88 -6.23 -28.96
C ASP A 527 5.94 -4.89 -29.71
N GLU A 528 5.51 -4.92 -30.97
CA GLU A 528 5.72 -3.84 -31.92
C GLU A 528 4.48 -2.93 -32.02
N ALA A 529 4.43 -1.86 -31.24
CA ALA A 529 3.47 -0.78 -31.46
C ALA A 529 4.18 0.58 -31.35
N THR A 530 4.38 1.24 -32.48
CA THR A 530 4.94 2.60 -32.55
C THR A 530 3.97 3.49 -33.31
N SER A 531 2.92 3.97 -32.67
CA SER A 531 1.90 4.83 -33.31
C SER A 531 2.23 6.34 -33.30
N SER A 532 3.35 6.75 -32.66
CA SER A 532 3.61 8.18 -32.40
C SER A 532 5.09 8.59 -32.51
N VAL A 533 5.84 7.99 -33.47
CA VAL A 533 7.26 8.28 -33.69
C VAL A 533 7.44 8.87 -35.09
N ASP A 534 8.34 9.86 -35.23
CA ASP A 534 8.69 10.45 -36.53
C ASP A 534 9.33 9.41 -37.47
N THR A 535 9.14 9.55 -38.76
CA THR A 535 9.55 8.59 -39.79
C THR A 535 11.05 8.29 -39.77
N ARG A 536 11.91 9.28 -39.44
CA ARG A 536 13.36 9.09 -39.40
C ARG A 536 13.76 8.21 -38.20
N THR A 537 13.19 8.45 -37.05
CA THR A 537 13.44 7.64 -35.83
C THR A 537 12.81 6.25 -35.98
N GLU A 538 11.66 6.16 -36.63
CA GLU A 538 10.99 4.90 -36.95
C GLU A 538 11.90 3.98 -37.77
N LYS A 539 12.57 4.51 -38.84
CA LYS A 539 13.52 3.74 -39.63
C LYS A 539 14.70 3.23 -38.80
N LYS A 540 15.25 4.07 -37.89
CA LYS A 540 16.33 3.65 -36.98
C LYS A 540 15.90 2.52 -36.04
N ILE A 541 14.65 2.56 -35.51
CA ILE A 541 14.08 1.52 -34.67
C ILE A 541 13.95 0.22 -35.46
N GLN A 542 13.43 0.29 -36.69
CA GLN A 542 13.26 -0.88 -37.56
C GLN A 542 14.59 -1.53 -37.91
N ASP A 543 15.60 -0.73 -38.30
CA ASP A 543 16.96 -1.22 -38.58
C ASP A 543 17.57 -1.89 -37.32
N ALA A 544 17.38 -1.28 -36.15
CA ALA A 544 17.86 -1.83 -34.87
C ALA A 544 17.16 -3.15 -34.52
N MET A 545 15.84 -3.25 -34.71
CA MET A 545 15.08 -4.48 -34.49
C MET A 545 15.49 -5.58 -35.45
N THR A 546 15.64 -5.28 -36.75
CA THR A 546 16.12 -6.24 -37.77
C THR A 546 17.50 -6.77 -37.41
N ASN A 547 18.41 -5.89 -36.94
CA ASN A 547 19.73 -6.30 -36.47
C ASN A 547 19.65 -7.15 -35.18
N LEU A 548 18.74 -6.84 -34.28
CA LEU A 548 18.56 -7.60 -33.03
C LEU A 548 18.05 -9.03 -33.28
N MET A 549 17.20 -9.22 -34.29
CA MET A 549 16.64 -10.52 -34.67
C MET A 549 17.62 -11.47 -35.35
N LYS A 550 18.76 -10.98 -35.90
CA LYS A 550 19.72 -11.83 -36.60
C LYS A 550 20.24 -12.96 -35.70
N ASN A 551 20.19 -14.19 -36.21
CA ASN A 551 20.64 -15.40 -35.51
C ASN A 551 19.97 -15.67 -34.16
N ARG A 552 18.71 -15.26 -33.98
CA ARG A 552 17.92 -15.47 -32.78
C ARG A 552 16.53 -15.99 -33.12
N THR A 553 16.02 -16.88 -32.31
CA THR A 553 14.60 -17.25 -32.39
C THR A 553 13.75 -16.05 -31.93
N SER A 554 12.89 -15.56 -32.83
CA SER A 554 12.17 -14.30 -32.57
C SER A 554 10.66 -14.51 -32.69
N LEU A 555 9.95 -14.16 -31.65
CA LEU A 555 8.48 -14.10 -31.60
C LEU A 555 8.03 -12.64 -31.61
N ILE A 556 7.26 -12.25 -32.61
CA ILE A 556 6.95 -10.84 -32.87
C ILE A 556 5.44 -10.64 -32.83
N ILE A 557 4.93 -9.79 -31.95
CA ILE A 557 3.55 -9.28 -32.05
C ILE A 557 3.59 -8.16 -33.09
N ALA A 558 3.21 -8.50 -34.32
CA ALA A 558 3.40 -7.60 -35.44
C ALA A 558 2.18 -6.69 -35.66
N HIS A 559 2.44 -5.38 -35.65
CA HIS A 559 1.50 -4.33 -35.98
C HIS A 559 1.90 -3.55 -37.26
N ARG A 560 3.03 -3.90 -37.87
CA ARG A 560 3.55 -3.27 -39.09
C ARG A 560 3.67 -4.26 -40.22
N LEU A 561 3.33 -3.76 -41.41
CA LEU A 561 3.39 -4.55 -42.64
C LEU A 561 4.80 -5.05 -42.96
N SER A 562 5.82 -4.19 -42.83
CA SER A 562 7.21 -4.55 -43.12
C SER A 562 7.70 -5.72 -42.25
N THR A 563 7.38 -5.69 -40.93
CA THR A 563 7.77 -6.75 -40.02
C THR A 563 7.06 -8.06 -40.30
N ILE A 564 5.79 -7.99 -40.75
CA ILE A 564 5.01 -9.16 -41.15
C ILE A 564 5.56 -9.78 -42.41
N GLN A 565 5.94 -8.95 -43.40
CA GLN A 565 6.50 -9.43 -44.69
C GLN A 565 7.87 -10.09 -44.54
N ASP A 566 8.69 -9.60 -43.61
CA ASP A 566 10.06 -10.10 -43.35
C ASP A 566 10.08 -11.34 -42.43
N ALA A 567 8.93 -11.81 -41.94
CA ALA A 567 8.82 -12.98 -41.08
C ALA A 567 8.93 -14.29 -41.89
N ASP A 568 9.66 -15.27 -41.33
CA ASP A 568 9.77 -16.61 -41.94
C ASP A 568 8.43 -17.36 -41.85
N VAL A 569 7.69 -17.14 -40.77
CA VAL A 569 6.36 -17.71 -40.54
C VAL A 569 5.45 -16.65 -39.95
N ILE A 570 4.24 -16.56 -40.48
CA ILE A 570 3.14 -15.76 -39.99
C ILE A 570 2.11 -16.71 -39.37
N VAL A 571 1.72 -16.43 -38.14
CA VAL A 571 0.69 -17.17 -37.38
C VAL A 571 -0.50 -16.24 -37.20
N VAL A 572 -1.61 -16.55 -37.81
CA VAL A 572 -2.85 -15.77 -37.70
C VAL A 572 -3.67 -16.32 -36.55
N MET A 573 -3.93 -15.45 -35.59
CA MET A 573 -4.72 -15.76 -34.40
C MET A 573 -6.10 -15.13 -34.45
N ASP A 574 -7.12 -15.89 -34.15
CA ASP A 574 -8.48 -15.40 -33.94
C ASP A 574 -9.14 -16.11 -32.77
N ASN A 575 -9.73 -15.34 -31.84
CA ASN A 575 -10.39 -15.87 -30.65
C ASN A 575 -9.58 -16.93 -29.88
N GLY A 576 -8.28 -16.69 -29.68
CA GLY A 576 -7.40 -17.55 -28.92
C GLY A 576 -6.94 -18.84 -29.63
N ARG A 577 -7.19 -18.98 -30.94
CA ARG A 577 -6.79 -20.12 -31.76
C ARG A 577 -5.88 -19.71 -32.89
N VAL A 578 -5.03 -20.62 -33.35
CA VAL A 578 -4.31 -20.49 -34.61
C VAL A 578 -5.26 -20.88 -35.73
N VAL A 579 -5.56 -19.93 -36.65
CA VAL A 579 -6.48 -20.17 -37.80
C VAL A 579 -5.72 -20.39 -39.09
N GLU A 580 -4.58 -19.73 -39.26
CA GLU A 580 -3.74 -19.88 -40.47
C GLU A 580 -2.26 -19.79 -40.09
N THR A 581 -1.41 -20.53 -40.81
CA THR A 581 0.04 -20.48 -40.66
C THR A 581 0.69 -20.58 -42.04
N GLY A 582 1.60 -19.69 -42.36
CA GLY A 582 2.29 -19.69 -43.64
C GLY A 582 3.27 -18.51 -43.75
N ASN A 583 3.79 -18.26 -44.95
CA ASN A 583 4.52 -17.03 -45.28
C ASN A 583 3.59 -15.99 -45.93
N HIS A 584 4.07 -14.76 -46.09
CA HIS A 584 3.30 -13.65 -46.62
C HIS A 584 2.62 -13.98 -47.97
N GLU A 585 3.40 -14.57 -48.91
CA GLU A 585 2.91 -14.87 -50.25
C GLU A 585 1.85 -15.96 -50.24
N SER A 586 2.09 -17.07 -49.51
CA SER A 586 1.16 -18.19 -49.43
C SER A 586 -0.16 -17.80 -48.79
N LEU A 587 -0.13 -16.99 -47.72
CA LEU A 587 -1.34 -16.54 -47.02
C LEU A 587 -2.16 -15.52 -47.81
N LEU A 588 -1.47 -14.63 -48.59
CA LEU A 588 -2.17 -13.75 -49.51
C LEU A 588 -2.85 -14.51 -50.66
N ALA A 589 -2.18 -15.53 -51.19
CA ALA A 589 -2.73 -16.36 -52.25
C ALA A 589 -3.94 -17.19 -51.80
N ALA A 590 -3.92 -17.62 -50.53
CA ALA A 590 -5.01 -18.38 -49.93
C ALA A 590 -6.31 -17.55 -49.75
N LYS A 591 -6.23 -16.21 -49.77
CA LYS A 591 -7.37 -15.26 -49.57
C LYS A 591 -8.20 -15.55 -48.33
N GLY A 592 -7.56 -16.02 -47.26
CA GLY A 592 -8.20 -16.34 -46.00
C GLY A 592 -8.23 -15.15 -45.03
N ARG A 593 -8.20 -15.45 -43.72
CA ARG A 593 -8.27 -14.45 -42.65
C ARG A 593 -7.09 -13.46 -42.68
N TYR A 594 -5.89 -13.93 -43.06
CA TYR A 594 -4.74 -13.06 -43.26
C TYR A 594 -4.98 -12.03 -44.36
N TYR A 595 -5.55 -12.44 -45.47
CA TYR A 595 -5.88 -11.54 -46.58
C TYR A 595 -6.87 -10.46 -46.16
N GLU A 596 -7.90 -10.81 -45.41
CA GLU A 596 -8.88 -9.85 -44.87
C GLU A 596 -8.22 -8.82 -43.95
N LEU A 597 -7.37 -9.26 -43.02
CA LEU A 597 -6.61 -8.38 -42.12
C LEU A 597 -5.67 -7.47 -42.92
N TYR A 598 -4.96 -8.02 -43.91
CA TYR A 598 -4.08 -7.27 -44.77
C TYR A 598 -4.81 -6.16 -45.55
N MET A 599 -5.94 -6.49 -46.19
CA MET A 599 -6.71 -5.52 -46.96
C MET A 599 -7.33 -4.44 -46.05
N THR A 600 -7.76 -4.79 -44.86
CA THR A 600 -8.39 -3.85 -43.93
C THR A 600 -7.39 -2.89 -43.29
N GLN A 601 -6.21 -3.40 -42.88
CA GLN A 601 -5.23 -2.62 -42.09
C GLN A 601 -4.16 -1.93 -42.96
N PHE A 602 -3.81 -2.50 -44.11
CA PHE A 602 -2.63 -2.10 -44.85
C PHE A 602 -2.89 -1.67 -46.32
N ALA A 603 -3.90 -2.21 -46.97
CA ALA A 603 -4.16 -1.86 -48.38
C ALA A 603 -4.63 -0.40 -48.57
N GLY A 604 -5.22 0.21 -47.52
CA GLY A 604 -5.55 1.64 -47.53
C GLY A 604 -4.37 2.61 -47.35
N LYS A 605 -3.15 2.11 -47.08
CA LYS A 605 -1.91 2.89 -46.95
C LYS A 605 -0.97 2.74 -48.17
N ALA A 606 -1.37 1.97 -49.16
CA ALA A 606 -0.56 1.70 -50.37
C ALA A 606 -0.97 2.58 -51.58
N ILE A 607 -1.67 3.70 -51.32
CA ILE A 607 -1.99 4.72 -52.35
C ILE A 607 -1.25 6.01 -52.01
#